data_65433d850198c2912a0076f925c145a5
#
_entry.id   65433d850198c2912a0076f925c145a5
#
_cell.length_a   1.000
_cell.length_b   1.000
_cell.length_c   1.000
_cell.angle_alpha   90.00
_cell.angle_beta   90.00
_cell.angle_gamma   90.00
#
_symmetry.space_group_name_H-M   'P 1'
#
loop_
_entity.id
_entity.type
_entity.pdbx_description
1 polymer ?
#
loop_
_entity_poly.entity_id
_entity_poly.type
_entity_poly.pdbx_seq_one_letter_code
_entity_poly.pdbx_strand_id
1 'polypeptide(L)'
;MFGWSLTFTCCLYLLKEGKLNLSEMFEPSPEQFGVFWDFLMQPDVTDVDYNGSALWITDLKKGKYRAKEAEEKVTENFLDAFTHNIANCVDAQFNNANKVLEADTKELRISIIHDSVAATGTSVCIRRSPCLVRNTINGMLNSGFCEEKVLHLLLNCVRAGMNFVFGGEPGAGKTETAKFFMQFIPKESRVITIEDSLEIHYPEINAGADAVELRVKDNFSYTDAIKACLRQNPAYLVLSEARSMEVTSLLEQWSTGVNGFTTIHLDDVRKLPDRILNMMNNVNDAQRMENRIYRDFQRFGLQVSYKFNATKSKYKGTGAGQSEKNRL
;
A
#
# COMPACT_ATOMS: atom_id res chain seq x y z
N MET A 1 5.46 -15.59 43.18
CA MET A 1 6.74 -15.50 42.42
C MET A 1 6.69 -16.54 41.30
N PHE A 2 6.13 -16.25 40.16
CA PHE A 2 6.31 -17.02 38.94
C PHE A 2 6.29 -15.99 37.79
N GLY A 3 7.47 -15.83 37.22
CA GLY A 3 7.69 -14.88 36.12
C GLY A 3 7.17 -15.43 34.80
N TRP A 4 6.51 -14.58 34.04
CA TRP A 4 6.08 -14.81 32.66
C TRP A 4 7.24 -14.52 31.70
N SER A 5 7.78 -15.56 31.13
CA SER A 5 8.69 -15.52 29.97
C SER A 5 8.12 -16.46 28.93
N LEU A 6 7.17 -15.96 28.12
CA LEU A 6 6.57 -16.75 27.04
C LEU A 6 5.98 -15.77 26.00
N THR A 7 6.83 -15.19 25.17
CA THR A 7 6.33 -14.46 23.97
C THR A 7 7.28 -14.45 22.77
N PHE A 8 8.46 -15.02 22.83
CA PHE A 8 9.37 -15.00 21.66
C PHE A 8 9.55 -16.35 20.93
N THR A 9 9.04 -17.44 21.45
CA THR A 9 9.25 -18.77 20.86
C THR A 9 8.10 -19.24 19.96
N CYS A 10 6.96 -18.56 19.94
CA CYS A 10 5.80 -18.98 19.18
C CYS A 10 5.83 -18.55 17.70
N CYS A 11 6.54 -17.47 17.36
CA CYS A 11 6.69 -17.04 15.96
C CYS A 11 7.64 -17.94 15.14
N LEU A 12 8.61 -18.58 15.79
CA LEU A 12 9.59 -19.43 15.10
C LEU A 12 9.08 -20.83 14.76
N TYR A 13 7.98 -21.29 15.37
CA TYR A 13 7.45 -22.65 15.13
C TYR A 13 6.42 -22.74 14.01
N LEU A 14 5.78 -21.62 13.62
CA LEU A 14 4.81 -21.57 12.51
C LEU A 14 5.46 -21.34 11.13
N LEU A 15 6.76 -21.06 11.08
CA LEU A 15 7.51 -20.85 9.83
C LEU A 15 7.96 -22.14 9.13
N LYS A 16 7.66 -23.34 9.66
CA LYS A 16 8.17 -24.61 9.11
C LYS A 16 7.26 -25.33 8.12
N GLU A 17 6.02 -24.95 7.92
CA GLU A 17 5.10 -25.70 7.05
C GLU A 17 4.40 -24.92 5.93
N GLY A 18 4.71 -23.66 5.72
CA GLY A 18 4.22 -22.88 4.56
C GLY A 18 5.40 -22.45 3.71
N LYS A 19 5.73 -23.20 2.68
CA LYS A 19 6.66 -22.74 1.64
C LYS A 19 5.99 -21.61 0.82
N LEU A 20 5.97 -20.40 1.37
CA LEU A 20 6.01 -19.21 0.54
C LEU A 20 7.37 -19.22 -0.17
N ASN A 21 7.37 -19.07 -1.48
CA ASN A 21 8.59 -18.78 -2.25
C ASN A 21 9.05 -17.35 -1.90
N LEU A 22 9.57 -17.18 -0.69
CA LEU A 22 10.24 -15.97 -0.19
C LEU A 22 11.67 -15.86 -0.74
N SER A 23 11.99 -16.56 -1.83
CA SER A 23 13.34 -16.68 -2.37
C SER A 23 13.94 -15.35 -2.90
N GLU A 24 13.22 -14.23 -2.78
CA GLU A 24 13.68 -12.92 -3.24
C GLU A 24 13.56 -11.82 -2.18
N MET A 25 13.05 -12.12 -0.99
CA MET A 25 12.98 -11.17 0.11
C MET A 25 14.05 -11.51 1.14
N PHE A 26 14.87 -10.54 1.49
CA PHE A 26 15.86 -10.69 2.54
C PHE A 26 15.30 -10.23 3.90
N GLU A 27 15.86 -10.76 4.99
CA GLU A 27 15.54 -10.28 6.33
C GLU A 27 16.46 -9.11 6.68
N PRO A 28 15.91 -7.93 6.99
CA PRO A 28 16.72 -6.78 7.36
C PRO A 28 17.37 -6.96 8.73
N SER A 29 18.61 -6.49 8.90
CA SER A 29 19.34 -6.55 10.16
C SER A 29 19.88 -5.19 10.60
N PRO A 30 20.12 -4.99 11.92
CA PRO A 30 20.72 -3.76 12.44
C PRO A 30 22.05 -3.42 11.77
N GLU A 31 22.86 -4.44 11.48
CA GLU A 31 24.19 -4.29 10.88
C GLU A 31 24.10 -3.78 9.45
N GLN A 32 23.09 -4.23 8.69
CA GLN A 32 22.85 -3.80 7.31
C GLN A 32 22.30 -2.37 7.23
N PHE A 33 21.38 -2.02 8.13
CA PHE A 33 20.66 -0.76 8.08
C PHE A 33 21.30 0.36 8.92
N GLY A 34 22.17 0.01 9.87
CA GLY A 34 22.91 0.98 10.68
C GLY A 34 22.03 2.07 11.29
N VAL A 35 22.36 3.34 11.01
CA VAL A 35 21.63 4.50 11.53
C VAL A 35 20.14 4.54 11.15
N PHE A 36 19.75 3.94 10.04
CA PHE A 36 18.33 3.88 9.62
C PHE A 36 17.52 2.92 10.48
N TRP A 37 18.16 1.87 11.06
CA TRP A 37 17.51 0.84 11.85
C TRP A 37 16.77 1.39 13.06
N ASP A 38 17.39 2.30 13.79
CA ASP A 38 16.82 2.87 15.02
C ASP A 38 15.49 3.60 14.76
N PHE A 39 15.33 4.18 13.58
CA PHE A 39 14.07 4.80 13.15
C PHE A 39 13.06 3.78 12.64
N LEU A 40 13.50 2.80 11.85
CA LEU A 40 12.62 1.77 11.31
C LEU A 40 11.99 0.88 12.39
N MET A 41 12.63 0.77 13.55
CA MET A 41 12.08 0.02 14.70
C MET A 41 11.05 0.81 15.51
N GLN A 42 10.91 2.11 15.30
CA GLN A 42 9.88 2.91 15.97
C GLN A 42 8.50 2.62 15.37
N PRO A 43 7.47 2.35 16.20
CA PRO A 43 6.17 1.87 15.69
C PRO A 43 5.43 2.90 14.84
N ASP A 44 5.64 4.19 15.10
CA ASP A 44 4.94 5.29 14.43
C ASP A 44 5.70 5.83 13.20
N VAL A 45 6.94 5.39 12.95
CA VAL A 45 7.72 5.78 11.76
C VAL A 45 7.23 5.00 10.55
N THR A 46 6.94 5.73 9.48
CA THR A 46 6.48 5.20 8.20
C THR A 46 7.50 5.31 7.10
N ASP A 47 8.29 6.40 7.07
CA ASP A 47 9.29 6.59 6.03
C ASP A 47 10.59 7.14 6.63
N VAL A 48 11.71 6.68 6.10
CA VAL A 48 13.08 7.16 6.37
C VAL A 48 13.68 7.58 5.04
N ASP A 49 13.84 8.88 4.84
CA ASP A 49 14.28 9.48 3.58
C ASP A 49 15.63 10.19 3.76
N TYR A 50 16.63 9.82 2.99
CA TYR A 50 17.88 10.57 2.86
C TYR A 50 17.99 11.16 1.46
N ASN A 51 18.16 12.48 1.36
CA ASN A 51 18.14 13.21 0.08
C ASN A 51 19.52 13.55 -0.50
N GLY A 52 20.57 12.88 -0.02
CA GLY A 52 21.95 13.15 -0.37
C GLY A 52 22.66 14.14 0.56
N SER A 53 21.92 14.79 1.47
CA SER A 53 22.51 15.77 2.43
C SER A 53 21.81 15.77 3.78
N ALA A 54 20.55 15.41 3.84
CA ALA A 54 19.72 15.50 5.05
C ALA A 54 18.88 14.25 5.25
N LEU A 55 18.75 13.81 6.51
CA LEU A 55 17.93 12.67 6.92
C LEU A 55 16.57 13.15 7.42
N TRP A 56 15.52 12.72 6.75
CA TRP A 56 14.14 13.05 7.04
C TRP A 56 13.37 11.83 7.51
N ILE A 57 12.60 11.98 8.56
CA ILE A 57 11.77 10.93 9.13
C ILE A 57 10.31 11.36 9.04
N THR A 58 9.46 10.46 8.53
CA THR A 58 8.01 10.64 8.57
C THR A 58 7.45 9.78 9.69
N ASP A 59 6.80 10.43 10.65
CA ASP A 59 6.22 9.81 11.84
C ASP A 59 4.74 10.18 11.94
N LEU A 60 3.89 9.20 12.25
CA LEU A 60 2.43 9.38 12.28
C LEU A 60 1.96 10.41 13.33
N LYS A 61 2.72 10.60 14.41
CA LYS A 61 2.38 11.52 15.50
C LYS A 61 3.07 12.87 15.38
N LYS A 62 4.37 12.85 15.01
CA LYS A 62 5.22 14.05 14.94
C LYS A 62 5.16 14.73 13.57
N GLY A 63 4.66 14.03 12.54
CA GLY A 63 4.75 14.47 11.15
C GLY A 63 6.16 14.27 10.57
N LYS A 64 6.48 14.98 9.48
CA LYS A 64 7.81 14.90 8.84
C LYS A 64 8.78 15.86 9.52
N TYR A 65 9.93 15.33 9.95
CA TYR A 65 11.00 16.12 10.61
C TYR A 65 12.39 15.68 10.14
N ARG A 66 13.37 16.57 10.32
CA ARG A 66 14.78 16.32 10.01
C ARG A 66 15.50 15.76 11.24
N ALA A 67 16.17 14.63 11.10
CA ALA A 67 16.89 13.95 12.17
C ALA A 67 18.38 14.37 12.20
N LYS A 68 18.67 15.63 12.58
CA LYS A 68 20.00 16.25 12.48
C LYS A 68 21.12 15.47 13.17
N GLU A 69 20.87 14.95 14.39
CA GLU A 69 21.88 14.21 15.15
C GLU A 69 22.23 12.85 14.51
N ALA A 70 21.27 12.22 13.87
CA ALA A 70 21.48 10.96 13.16
C ALA A 70 22.08 11.18 11.77
N GLU A 71 21.78 12.31 11.13
CA GLU A 71 22.30 12.70 9.82
C GLU A 71 23.82 12.73 9.78
N GLU A 72 24.49 13.18 10.85
CA GLU A 72 25.95 13.21 10.96
C GLU A 72 26.59 11.82 10.87
N LYS A 73 25.82 10.76 11.14
CA LYS A 73 26.27 9.37 11.00
C LYS A 73 26.08 8.81 9.60
N VAL A 74 25.34 9.49 8.73
CA VAL A 74 25.13 9.09 7.32
C VAL A 74 26.32 9.59 6.49
N THR A 75 27.45 8.93 6.64
CA THR A 75 28.67 9.21 5.90
C THR A 75 28.67 8.54 4.52
N GLU A 76 29.55 9.00 3.59
CA GLU A 76 29.74 8.33 2.29
C GLU A 76 30.07 6.85 2.47
N ASN A 77 30.99 6.50 3.36
CA ASN A 77 31.38 5.12 3.64
C ASN A 77 30.17 4.29 4.15
N PHE A 78 29.30 4.88 4.95
CA PHE A 78 28.07 4.22 5.40
C PHE A 78 27.12 3.97 4.21
N LEU A 79 26.89 4.98 3.37
CA LEU A 79 26.03 4.86 2.20
C LEU A 79 26.55 3.82 1.20
N ASP A 80 27.85 3.81 0.92
CA ASP A 80 28.48 2.83 0.05
C ASP A 80 28.31 1.41 0.60
N ALA A 81 28.55 1.20 1.89
CA ALA A 81 28.35 -0.09 2.53
C ALA A 81 26.88 -0.50 2.53
N PHE A 82 25.96 0.42 2.85
CA PHE A 82 24.52 0.18 2.84
C PHE A 82 24.02 -0.21 1.45
N THR A 83 24.32 0.61 0.43
CA THR A 83 23.88 0.36 -0.94
C THR A 83 24.42 -0.95 -1.51
N HIS A 84 25.71 -1.25 -1.24
CA HIS A 84 26.34 -2.50 -1.64
C HIS A 84 25.69 -3.71 -0.96
N ASN A 85 25.43 -3.62 0.35
CA ASN A 85 24.76 -4.68 1.08
C ASN A 85 23.34 -4.93 0.55
N ILE A 86 22.55 -3.88 0.32
CA ILE A 86 21.20 -4.02 -0.24
C ILE A 86 21.25 -4.61 -1.65
N ALA A 87 22.17 -4.15 -2.51
CA ALA A 87 22.34 -4.67 -3.87
C ALA A 87 22.66 -6.18 -3.86
N ASN A 88 23.54 -6.62 -2.97
CA ASN A 88 23.87 -8.04 -2.81
C ASN A 88 22.68 -8.86 -2.31
N CYS A 89 21.83 -8.32 -1.41
CA CYS A 89 20.66 -9.03 -0.91
C CYS A 89 19.63 -9.34 -2.01
N VAL A 90 19.56 -8.53 -3.05
CA VAL A 90 18.60 -8.69 -4.16
C VAL A 90 19.26 -9.11 -5.48
N ASP A 91 20.53 -9.53 -5.43
CA ASP A 91 21.34 -9.94 -6.60
C ASP A 91 21.32 -8.89 -7.73
N ALA A 92 21.39 -7.61 -7.35
CA ALA A 92 21.38 -6.49 -8.28
C ALA A 92 22.74 -5.78 -8.33
N GLN A 93 22.98 -5.07 -9.42
CA GLN A 93 24.13 -4.17 -9.54
C GLN A 93 23.67 -2.74 -9.34
N PHE A 94 24.37 -1.98 -8.51
CA PHE A 94 24.14 -0.57 -8.28
C PHE A 94 25.42 0.21 -8.59
N ASN A 95 25.41 0.98 -9.67
CA ASN A 95 26.56 1.71 -10.19
C ASN A 95 26.14 2.73 -11.26
N ASN A 96 27.09 3.40 -11.90
CA ASN A 96 26.85 4.37 -12.96
C ASN A 96 26.08 3.85 -14.19
N ALA A 97 26.01 2.54 -14.41
CA ALA A 97 25.20 1.94 -15.46
C ALA A 97 23.77 1.63 -14.94
N ASN A 98 23.69 1.09 -13.72
CA ASN A 98 22.46 0.72 -13.04
C ASN A 98 22.20 1.71 -11.88
N LYS A 99 21.48 2.77 -12.18
CA LYS A 99 21.38 3.98 -11.34
C LYS A 99 20.26 3.95 -10.31
N VAL A 100 19.37 2.98 -10.38
CA VAL A 100 18.25 2.78 -9.46
C VAL A 100 18.33 1.39 -8.89
N LEU A 101 18.27 1.30 -7.57
CA LEU A 101 18.20 0.05 -6.83
C LEU A 101 16.87 0.00 -6.09
N GLU A 102 16.07 -1.00 -6.38
CA GLU A 102 14.85 -1.29 -5.66
C GLU A 102 14.98 -2.63 -4.95
N ALA A 103 14.58 -2.66 -3.69
CA ALA A 103 14.62 -3.85 -2.87
C ALA A 103 13.42 -3.88 -1.93
N ASP A 104 12.89 -5.07 -1.69
CA ASP A 104 11.78 -5.27 -0.79
C ASP A 104 12.14 -6.32 0.26
N THR A 105 11.70 -6.07 1.48
CA THR A 105 11.60 -7.08 2.53
C THR A 105 10.12 -7.33 2.83
N LYS A 106 9.82 -8.16 3.82
CA LYS A 106 8.44 -8.39 4.21
C LYS A 106 7.70 -7.10 4.60
N GLU A 107 8.39 -6.16 5.26
CA GLU A 107 7.77 -4.93 5.78
C GLU A 107 8.41 -3.64 5.27
N LEU A 108 9.49 -3.72 4.49
CA LEU A 108 10.20 -2.54 4.00
C LEU A 108 10.25 -2.55 2.48
N ARG A 109 10.00 -1.39 1.90
CA ARG A 109 10.29 -1.07 0.50
C ARG A 109 11.41 -0.05 0.47
N ILE A 110 12.47 -0.36 -0.28
CA ILE A 110 13.70 0.43 -0.35
C ILE A 110 13.88 0.87 -1.80
N SER A 111 14.06 2.17 -2.00
CA SER A 111 14.42 2.73 -3.30
C SER A 111 15.64 3.62 -3.14
N ILE A 112 16.68 3.35 -3.92
CA ILE A 112 17.95 4.08 -3.88
C ILE A 112 18.26 4.62 -5.27
N ILE A 113 18.65 5.89 -5.34
CA ILE A 113 19.06 6.56 -6.59
C ILE A 113 20.52 6.96 -6.46
N HIS A 114 21.30 6.56 -7.46
CA HIS A 114 22.75 6.79 -7.53
C HIS A 114 23.07 8.28 -7.72
N ASP A 115 24.14 8.76 -7.11
CA ASP A 115 24.64 10.14 -7.19
C ASP A 115 24.95 10.62 -8.61
N SER A 116 25.31 9.70 -9.53
CA SER A 116 25.53 10.03 -10.94
C SER A 116 24.31 10.65 -11.65
N VAL A 117 23.10 10.53 -11.06
CA VAL A 117 21.84 11.12 -11.56
C VAL A 117 21.12 11.96 -10.51
N ALA A 118 21.38 11.72 -9.23
CA ALA A 118 20.88 12.53 -8.13
C ALA A 118 21.90 13.64 -7.83
N ALA A 119 21.66 14.83 -8.34
CA ALA A 119 22.60 15.97 -8.23
C ALA A 119 22.92 16.40 -6.79
N THR A 120 22.11 15.97 -5.83
CA THR A 120 22.30 16.24 -4.39
C THR A 120 23.10 15.17 -3.66
N GLY A 121 23.51 14.11 -4.34
CA GLY A 121 24.14 12.91 -3.78
C GLY A 121 23.20 11.71 -3.77
N THR A 122 23.70 10.54 -3.38
CA THR A 122 22.91 9.31 -3.31
C THR A 122 21.64 9.52 -2.47
N SER A 123 20.49 9.24 -3.07
CA SER A 123 19.19 9.37 -2.40
C SER A 123 18.67 8.01 -1.96
N VAL A 124 18.19 7.91 -0.72
CA VAL A 124 17.62 6.69 -0.13
C VAL A 124 16.22 6.98 0.36
N CYS A 125 15.26 6.15 -0.01
CA CYS A 125 13.90 6.18 0.53
C CYS A 125 13.56 4.78 1.04
N ILE A 126 13.23 4.67 2.33
CA ILE A 126 12.81 3.42 2.95
C ILE A 126 11.41 3.63 3.51
N ARG A 127 10.43 2.94 2.93
CA ARG A 127 9.04 2.94 3.40
C ARG A 127 8.76 1.68 4.18
N ARG A 128 8.03 1.83 5.29
CA ARG A 128 7.62 0.73 6.15
C ARG A 128 6.13 0.44 6.02
N SER A 129 5.81 -0.82 5.71
CA SER A 129 4.46 -1.36 5.63
C SER A 129 4.32 -2.56 6.58
N PRO A 130 4.09 -2.33 7.87
CA PRO A 130 4.10 -3.41 8.85
C PRO A 130 2.90 -4.35 8.71
N CYS A 131 3.12 -5.63 9.05
CA CYS A 131 2.10 -6.69 9.06
C CYS A 131 1.10 -6.50 10.23
N LEU A 132 0.46 -5.34 10.31
CA LEU A 132 -0.51 -5.04 11.36
C LEU A 132 -1.65 -4.16 10.83
N VAL A 133 -2.77 -4.15 11.55
CA VAL A 133 -3.87 -3.21 11.32
C VAL A 133 -3.87 -2.18 12.45
N ARG A 134 -3.64 -0.92 12.09
CA ARG A 134 -3.59 0.19 13.05
C ARG A 134 -4.98 0.66 13.48
N ASN A 135 -5.94 0.59 12.57
CA ASN A 135 -7.30 1.03 12.83
C ASN A 135 -8.05 0.02 13.70
N THR A 136 -8.77 0.52 14.70
CA THR A 136 -9.70 -0.25 15.51
C THR A 136 -11.07 0.44 15.54
N ILE A 137 -12.15 -0.30 15.81
CA ILE A 137 -13.50 0.28 15.92
C ILE A 137 -13.49 1.45 16.91
N ASN A 138 -12.99 1.23 18.12
CA ASN A 138 -12.97 2.27 19.16
C ASN A 138 -12.06 3.44 18.76
N GLY A 139 -10.90 3.17 18.13
CA GLY A 139 -9.99 4.20 17.65
C GLY A 139 -10.65 5.10 16.60
N MET A 140 -11.36 4.52 15.63
CA MET A 140 -12.05 5.25 14.58
C MET A 140 -13.20 6.10 15.12
N LEU A 141 -13.97 5.58 16.08
CA LEU A 141 -15.08 6.32 16.70
C LEU A 141 -14.57 7.44 17.62
N ASN A 142 -13.60 7.15 18.50
CA ASN A 142 -13.07 8.12 19.46
C ASN A 142 -12.29 9.26 18.79
N SER A 143 -11.64 9.01 17.66
CA SER A 143 -10.95 10.03 16.88
C SER A 143 -11.88 10.87 16.00
N GLY A 144 -13.16 10.51 15.91
CA GLY A 144 -14.11 11.12 14.98
C GLY A 144 -13.78 10.83 13.50
N PHE A 145 -13.05 9.75 13.25
CA PHE A 145 -12.72 9.34 11.87
C PHE A 145 -13.97 9.05 11.05
N CYS A 146 -14.97 8.41 11.65
CA CYS A 146 -16.31 8.22 11.08
C CYS A 146 -17.38 8.14 12.16
N GLU A 147 -18.63 8.37 11.78
CA GLU A 147 -19.78 8.17 12.64
C GLU A 147 -20.07 6.68 12.84
N GLU A 148 -20.55 6.32 14.02
CA GLU A 148 -20.87 4.93 14.38
C GLU A 148 -21.83 4.27 13.38
N LYS A 149 -22.90 4.98 12.99
CA LYS A 149 -23.88 4.47 12.01
C LYS A 149 -23.28 4.16 10.66
N VAL A 150 -22.33 5.00 10.21
CA VAL A 150 -21.61 4.81 8.94
C VAL A 150 -20.67 3.62 9.05
N LEU A 151 -19.94 3.49 10.15
CA LEU A 151 -19.07 2.34 10.38
C LEU A 151 -19.86 1.02 10.36
N HIS A 152 -20.96 0.96 11.09
CA HIS A 152 -21.87 -0.21 11.12
C HIS A 152 -22.41 -0.55 9.73
N LEU A 153 -22.83 0.46 8.95
CA LEU A 153 -23.28 0.27 7.57
C LEU A 153 -22.18 -0.36 6.72
N LEU A 154 -20.96 0.21 6.74
CA LEU A 154 -19.83 -0.28 5.94
C LEU A 154 -19.41 -1.71 6.33
N LEU A 155 -19.40 -2.03 7.63
CA LEU A 155 -19.12 -3.39 8.10
C LEU A 155 -20.18 -4.40 7.61
N ASN A 156 -21.45 -4.01 7.59
CA ASN A 156 -22.50 -4.85 7.01
C ASN A 156 -22.36 -4.98 5.50
N CYS A 157 -21.92 -3.95 4.79
CA CYS A 157 -21.59 -4.01 3.36
C CYS A 157 -20.47 -5.00 3.07
N VAL A 158 -19.42 -5.05 3.90
CA VAL A 158 -18.36 -6.07 3.77
C VAL A 158 -18.95 -7.48 3.91
N ARG A 159 -19.75 -7.72 4.96
CA ARG A 159 -20.41 -9.03 5.20
C ARG A 159 -21.38 -9.42 4.09
N ALA A 160 -22.01 -8.44 3.46
CA ALA A 160 -22.90 -8.64 2.32
C ALA A 160 -22.16 -8.87 0.98
N GLY A 161 -20.82 -8.87 0.97
CA GLY A 161 -20.01 -9.07 -0.22
C GLY A 161 -20.09 -7.90 -1.20
N MET A 162 -20.14 -6.66 -0.71
CA MET A 162 -20.09 -5.49 -1.60
C MET A 162 -18.64 -5.17 -1.98
N ASN A 163 -18.47 -4.58 -3.16
CA ASN A 163 -17.19 -4.11 -3.64
C ASN A 163 -16.83 -2.75 -3.03
N PHE A 164 -15.56 -2.56 -2.67
CA PHE A 164 -15.07 -1.34 -2.05
C PHE A 164 -13.97 -0.68 -2.88
N VAL A 165 -14.11 0.61 -3.09
CA VAL A 165 -13.07 1.47 -3.66
C VAL A 165 -12.72 2.56 -2.65
N PHE A 166 -11.47 2.56 -2.16
CA PHE A 166 -10.96 3.57 -1.24
C PHE A 166 -10.25 4.66 -2.01
N GLY A 167 -10.90 5.80 -2.16
CA GLY A 167 -10.34 6.98 -2.85
C GLY A 167 -9.75 8.00 -1.88
N GLY A 168 -8.63 8.63 -2.25
CA GLY A 168 -8.01 9.70 -1.47
C GLY A 168 -6.60 10.05 -1.94
N GLU A 169 -6.05 11.13 -1.41
CA GLU A 169 -4.69 11.57 -1.69
C GLU A 169 -3.62 10.59 -1.18
N PRO A 170 -2.36 10.68 -1.65
CA PRO A 170 -1.25 9.97 -1.04
C PRO A 170 -1.16 10.24 0.48
N GLY A 171 -0.91 9.21 1.28
CA GLY A 171 -0.84 9.34 2.74
C GLY A 171 -2.18 9.50 3.47
N ALA A 172 -3.32 9.47 2.77
CA ALA A 172 -4.65 9.59 3.39
C ALA A 172 -5.09 8.34 4.20
N GLY A 173 -4.28 7.28 4.24
CA GLY A 173 -4.59 6.06 4.98
C GLY A 173 -5.53 5.10 4.26
N LYS A 174 -5.59 5.15 2.91
CA LYS A 174 -6.45 4.26 2.10
C LYS A 174 -6.18 2.78 2.38
N THR A 175 -4.94 2.35 2.27
CA THR A 175 -4.54 0.96 2.51
C THR A 175 -4.80 0.53 3.94
N GLU A 176 -4.50 1.37 4.94
CA GLU A 176 -4.78 1.08 6.36
C GLU A 176 -6.29 0.95 6.63
N THR A 177 -7.12 1.78 5.95
CA THR A 177 -8.58 1.67 6.05
C THR A 177 -9.07 0.39 5.35
N ALA A 178 -8.53 0.06 4.19
CA ALA A 178 -8.85 -1.18 3.49
C ALA A 178 -8.49 -2.42 4.34
N LYS A 179 -7.29 -2.47 4.92
CA LYS A 179 -6.84 -3.53 5.85
C LYS A 179 -7.82 -3.71 7.02
N PHE A 180 -8.28 -2.61 7.61
CA PHE A 180 -9.27 -2.66 8.68
C PHE A 180 -10.57 -3.35 8.24
N PHE A 181 -11.15 -2.95 7.10
CA PHE A 181 -12.38 -3.57 6.61
C PHE A 181 -12.19 -5.01 6.15
N MET A 182 -11.04 -5.36 5.60
CA MET A 182 -10.70 -6.73 5.19
C MET A 182 -10.70 -7.73 6.36
N GLN A 183 -10.50 -7.29 7.60
CA GLN A 183 -10.60 -8.15 8.78
C GLN A 183 -12.01 -8.72 9.01
N PHE A 184 -13.03 -8.13 8.40
CA PHE A 184 -14.43 -8.55 8.53
C PHE A 184 -14.90 -9.44 7.38
N ILE A 185 -14.02 -9.79 6.44
CA ILE A 185 -14.28 -10.82 5.44
C ILE A 185 -14.38 -12.18 6.15
N PRO A 186 -15.39 -13.02 5.86
CA PRO A 186 -15.47 -14.37 6.43
C PRO A 186 -14.21 -15.18 6.12
N LYS A 187 -13.64 -15.86 7.12
CA LYS A 187 -12.36 -16.58 6.99
C LYS A 187 -12.38 -17.72 5.97
N GLU A 188 -13.55 -18.29 5.73
CA GLU A 188 -13.80 -19.34 4.76
C GLU A 188 -13.85 -18.82 3.31
N SER A 189 -13.94 -17.50 3.17
CA SER A 189 -13.90 -16.88 1.85
C SER A 189 -12.48 -16.84 1.33
N ARG A 190 -12.26 -17.40 0.13
CA ARG A 190 -10.96 -17.34 -0.52
C ARG A 190 -10.66 -15.93 -1.00
N VAL A 191 -9.64 -15.31 -0.41
CA VAL A 191 -9.18 -13.97 -0.74
C VAL A 191 -7.87 -14.05 -1.53
N ILE A 192 -7.82 -13.39 -2.67
CA ILE A 192 -6.59 -13.25 -3.45
C ILE A 192 -6.22 -11.78 -3.50
N THR A 193 -5.05 -11.42 -2.97
CA THR A 193 -4.48 -10.08 -3.08
C THR A 193 -3.51 -10.00 -4.24
N ILE A 194 -3.48 -8.86 -4.94
CA ILE A 194 -2.57 -8.57 -6.04
C ILE A 194 -1.89 -7.24 -5.77
N GLU A 195 -0.57 -7.26 -5.66
CA GLU A 195 0.25 -6.12 -5.24
C GLU A 195 1.57 -6.06 -6.02
N ASP A 196 2.11 -4.87 -6.26
CA ASP A 196 3.48 -4.68 -6.74
C ASP A 196 4.48 -4.74 -5.58
N SER A 197 4.09 -4.20 -4.44
CA SER A 197 4.81 -4.31 -3.16
C SER A 197 3.84 -4.77 -2.09
N LEU A 198 4.23 -5.74 -1.27
CA LEU A 198 3.37 -6.28 -0.23
C LEU A 198 3.13 -5.23 0.86
N GLU A 199 1.94 -4.69 0.92
CA GLU A 199 1.51 -3.70 1.90
C GLU A 199 0.31 -4.18 2.73
N ILE A 200 -0.51 -5.07 2.14
CA ILE A 200 -1.75 -5.55 2.75
C ILE A 200 -1.45 -6.60 3.81
N HIS A 201 -0.59 -7.57 3.51
CA HIS A 201 -0.25 -8.69 4.39
C HIS A 201 -1.51 -9.43 4.88
N TYR A 202 -2.39 -9.78 3.95
CA TYR A 202 -3.71 -10.33 4.28
C TYR A 202 -3.65 -11.60 5.14
N PRO A 203 -2.78 -12.60 4.86
CA PRO A 203 -2.67 -13.80 5.68
C PRO A 203 -2.24 -13.52 7.13
N GLU A 204 -1.35 -12.54 7.33
CA GLU A 204 -0.85 -12.17 8.64
C GLU A 204 -1.90 -11.44 9.48
N ILE A 205 -2.62 -10.49 8.87
CA ILE A 205 -3.66 -9.72 9.59
C ILE A 205 -4.95 -10.53 9.76
N ASN A 206 -5.13 -11.63 9.03
CA ASN A 206 -6.30 -12.51 9.07
C ASN A 206 -5.88 -13.97 9.28
N ALA A 207 -5.13 -14.26 10.32
CA ALA A 207 -4.60 -15.59 10.58
C ALA A 207 -5.66 -16.69 10.49
N GLY A 208 -5.36 -17.71 9.68
CA GLY A 208 -6.25 -18.85 9.41
C GLY A 208 -7.32 -18.61 8.33
N ALA A 209 -7.27 -17.49 7.60
CA ALA A 209 -8.11 -17.28 6.42
C ALA A 209 -7.55 -18.04 5.20
N ASP A 210 -8.43 -18.43 4.28
CA ASP A 210 -8.02 -18.94 2.95
C ASP A 210 -7.55 -17.76 2.09
N ALA A 211 -6.23 -17.61 1.99
CA ALA A 211 -5.60 -16.44 1.38
C ALA A 211 -4.48 -16.81 0.40
N VAL A 212 -4.40 -16.07 -0.69
CA VAL A 212 -3.30 -16.12 -1.66
C VAL A 212 -2.82 -14.70 -1.91
N GLU A 213 -1.51 -14.46 -1.78
CA GLU A 213 -0.89 -13.19 -2.15
C GLU A 213 -0.14 -13.34 -3.46
N LEU A 214 -0.52 -12.56 -4.46
CA LEU A 214 0.14 -12.50 -5.76
C LEU A 214 0.94 -11.20 -5.86
N ARG A 215 2.22 -11.34 -6.13
CA ARG A 215 3.08 -10.20 -6.42
C ARG A 215 3.23 -10.01 -7.92
N VAL A 216 2.94 -8.80 -8.38
CA VAL A 216 3.19 -8.37 -9.75
C VAL A 216 4.67 -8.01 -9.89
N LYS A 217 5.35 -8.61 -10.87
CA LYS A 217 6.77 -8.40 -11.09
C LYS A 217 7.13 -8.74 -12.54
N ASP A 218 8.07 -8.00 -13.12
CA ASP A 218 8.66 -8.25 -14.44
C ASP A 218 7.65 -8.70 -15.53
N ASN A 219 7.62 -10.00 -15.82
CA ASN A 219 6.79 -10.60 -16.87
C ASN A 219 5.39 -11.04 -16.40
N PHE A 220 4.97 -10.66 -15.19
CA PHE A 220 3.66 -11.00 -14.62
C PHE A 220 2.92 -9.72 -14.23
N SER A 221 2.14 -9.18 -15.16
CA SER A 221 1.42 -7.92 -14.99
C SER A 221 0.18 -8.06 -14.09
N TYR A 222 -0.37 -6.94 -13.62
CA TYR A 222 -1.66 -6.90 -12.92
C TYR A 222 -2.77 -7.57 -13.72
N THR A 223 -2.83 -7.34 -15.03
CA THR A 223 -3.83 -7.98 -15.92
C THR A 223 -3.64 -9.49 -15.98
N ASP A 224 -2.40 -9.97 -16.01
CA ASP A 224 -2.11 -11.41 -16.00
C ASP A 224 -2.49 -12.04 -14.67
N ALA A 225 -2.18 -11.37 -13.55
CA ALA A 225 -2.55 -11.80 -12.22
C ALA A 225 -4.09 -11.90 -12.07
N ILE A 226 -4.83 -10.86 -12.48
CA ILE A 226 -6.29 -10.88 -12.45
C ILE A 226 -6.85 -12.03 -13.29
N LYS A 227 -6.33 -12.25 -14.50
CA LYS A 227 -6.75 -13.37 -15.35
C LYS A 227 -6.44 -14.75 -14.74
N ALA A 228 -5.28 -14.87 -14.09
CA ALA A 228 -4.92 -16.11 -13.40
C ALA A 228 -5.88 -16.42 -12.24
N CYS A 229 -6.34 -15.40 -11.52
CA CYS A 229 -7.30 -15.52 -10.42
C CYS A 229 -8.63 -16.16 -10.84
N LEU A 230 -9.06 -16.00 -12.11
CA LEU A 230 -10.30 -16.61 -12.63
C LEU A 230 -10.37 -18.13 -12.43
N ARG A 231 -9.21 -18.79 -12.40
CA ARG A 231 -9.11 -20.25 -12.23
C ARG A 231 -8.80 -20.66 -10.80
N GLN A 232 -8.70 -19.69 -9.90
CA GLN A 232 -8.36 -19.91 -8.49
C GLN A 232 -9.58 -19.88 -7.56
N ASN A 233 -10.79 -19.76 -8.11
CA ASN A 233 -12.05 -19.70 -7.37
C ASN A 233 -12.08 -18.63 -6.26
N PRO A 234 -11.76 -17.36 -6.53
CA PRO A 234 -11.74 -16.32 -5.53
C PRO A 234 -13.17 -15.94 -5.12
N ALA A 235 -13.40 -15.80 -3.82
CA ALA A 235 -14.58 -15.11 -3.28
C ALA A 235 -14.34 -13.59 -3.25
N TYR A 236 -13.09 -13.20 -2.99
CA TYR A 236 -12.64 -11.80 -3.01
C TYR A 236 -11.36 -11.65 -3.82
N LEU A 237 -11.35 -10.64 -4.69
CA LEU A 237 -10.17 -10.19 -5.41
C LEU A 237 -9.81 -8.78 -4.93
N VAL A 238 -8.64 -8.66 -4.32
CA VAL A 238 -8.14 -7.41 -3.76
C VAL A 238 -6.98 -6.91 -4.61
N LEU A 239 -7.15 -5.74 -5.20
CA LEU A 239 -6.08 -5.04 -5.89
C LEU A 239 -5.57 -3.93 -5.00
N SER A 240 -4.29 -3.95 -4.63
CA SER A 240 -3.72 -2.97 -3.69
C SER A 240 -3.96 -1.54 -4.15
N GLU A 241 -3.71 -1.26 -5.43
CA GLU A 241 -3.98 0.03 -6.04
C GLU A 241 -4.32 -0.11 -7.53
N ALA A 242 -5.41 0.53 -7.96
CA ALA A 242 -5.75 0.67 -9.37
C ALA A 242 -5.15 1.98 -9.91
N ARG A 243 -4.25 1.87 -10.89
CA ARG A 243 -3.49 3.00 -11.46
C ARG A 243 -3.76 3.21 -12.95
N SER A 244 -4.08 2.14 -13.68
CA SER A 244 -4.11 2.12 -15.14
C SER A 244 -5.16 1.13 -15.67
N MET A 245 -4.83 0.42 -16.76
CA MET A 245 -5.74 -0.48 -17.48
C MET A 245 -6.24 -1.69 -16.68
N GLU A 246 -5.54 -2.11 -15.64
CA GLU A 246 -5.94 -3.21 -14.76
C GLU A 246 -7.31 -3.00 -14.15
N VAL A 247 -7.76 -1.74 -14.00
CA VAL A 247 -9.10 -1.40 -13.51
C VAL A 247 -10.19 -2.03 -14.36
N THR A 248 -10.00 -2.13 -15.68
CA THR A 248 -10.96 -2.76 -16.60
C THR A 248 -11.15 -4.24 -16.26
N SER A 249 -10.04 -4.96 -16.14
CA SER A 249 -10.09 -6.39 -15.80
C SER A 249 -10.64 -6.63 -14.39
N LEU A 250 -10.33 -5.75 -13.43
CA LEU A 250 -10.87 -5.81 -12.07
C LEU A 250 -12.40 -5.65 -12.08
N LEU A 251 -12.92 -4.65 -12.78
CA LEU A 251 -14.36 -4.40 -12.85
C LEU A 251 -15.10 -5.50 -13.61
N GLU A 252 -14.48 -6.10 -14.62
CA GLU A 252 -15.01 -7.28 -15.28
C GLU A 252 -15.18 -8.44 -14.30
N GLN A 253 -14.16 -8.70 -13.44
CA GLN A 253 -14.24 -9.72 -12.41
C GLN A 253 -15.36 -9.45 -11.40
N TRP A 254 -15.44 -8.23 -10.90
CA TRP A 254 -16.50 -7.85 -9.97
C TRP A 254 -17.88 -7.98 -10.60
N SER A 255 -18.01 -7.80 -11.92
CA SER A 255 -19.28 -8.00 -12.64
C SER A 255 -19.71 -9.45 -12.74
N THR A 256 -18.80 -10.41 -12.55
CA THR A 256 -19.10 -11.85 -12.55
C THR A 256 -19.54 -12.39 -11.19
N GLY A 257 -19.54 -11.56 -10.15
CA GLY A 257 -19.96 -11.93 -8.81
C GLY A 257 -18.80 -12.17 -7.83
N VAL A 258 -17.56 -11.97 -8.26
CA VAL A 258 -16.39 -11.91 -7.35
C VAL A 258 -16.45 -10.58 -6.63
N ASN A 259 -16.32 -10.60 -5.30
CA ASN A 259 -16.27 -9.38 -4.49
C ASN A 259 -14.84 -8.83 -4.44
N GLY A 260 -14.66 -7.59 -3.96
CA GLY A 260 -13.31 -7.11 -3.82
C GLY A 260 -13.12 -5.72 -3.24
N PHE A 261 -11.83 -5.42 -3.09
CA PHE A 261 -11.33 -4.15 -2.57
C PHE A 261 -10.25 -3.60 -3.49
N THR A 262 -10.24 -2.29 -3.65
CA THR A 262 -9.12 -1.59 -4.28
C THR A 262 -8.94 -0.20 -3.73
N THR A 263 -7.75 0.37 -3.90
CA THR A 263 -7.49 1.78 -3.61
C THR A 263 -7.24 2.55 -4.91
N ILE A 264 -7.60 3.82 -4.92
CA ILE A 264 -7.38 4.73 -6.05
C ILE A 264 -6.93 6.08 -5.53
N HIS A 265 -5.94 6.68 -6.19
CA HIS A 265 -5.56 8.06 -5.92
C HIS A 265 -6.56 9.04 -6.51
N LEU A 266 -7.24 9.80 -5.64
CA LEU A 266 -8.26 10.80 -5.95
C LEU A 266 -8.15 11.99 -4.99
N ASP A 267 -8.41 13.19 -5.50
CA ASP A 267 -8.62 14.39 -4.68
C ASP A 267 -10.08 14.51 -4.20
N ASP A 268 -11.03 13.99 -5.00
CA ASP A 268 -12.46 14.00 -4.71
C ASP A 268 -13.12 12.70 -5.18
N VAL A 269 -13.75 11.98 -4.25
CA VAL A 269 -14.40 10.69 -4.54
C VAL A 269 -15.53 10.79 -5.58
N ARG A 270 -16.13 11.97 -5.76
CA ARG A 270 -17.16 12.23 -6.79
C ARG A 270 -16.60 12.11 -8.21
N LYS A 271 -15.29 12.28 -8.36
CA LYS A 271 -14.58 12.12 -9.65
C LYS A 271 -14.18 10.66 -9.93
N LEU A 272 -14.57 9.72 -9.07
CA LEU A 272 -14.22 8.31 -9.25
C LEU A 272 -14.66 7.75 -10.60
N PRO A 273 -15.89 7.99 -11.12
CA PRO A 273 -16.29 7.50 -12.43
C PRO A 273 -15.39 8.03 -13.54
N ASP A 274 -15.13 9.35 -13.57
CA ASP A 274 -14.26 9.97 -14.56
C ASP A 274 -12.82 9.44 -14.48
N ARG A 275 -12.32 9.21 -13.25
CA ARG A 275 -10.98 8.65 -13.04
C ARG A 275 -10.88 7.22 -13.58
N ILE A 276 -11.88 6.39 -13.35
CA ILE A 276 -11.96 5.02 -13.89
C ILE A 276 -12.00 5.06 -15.43
N LEU A 277 -12.86 5.89 -16.03
CA LEU A 277 -12.95 6.04 -17.48
C LEU A 277 -11.63 6.48 -18.10
N ASN A 278 -10.92 7.41 -17.45
CA ASN A 278 -9.61 7.87 -17.92
C ASN A 278 -8.50 6.83 -17.80
N MET A 279 -8.64 5.84 -16.93
CA MET A 279 -7.72 4.70 -16.84
C MET A 279 -7.95 3.67 -17.96
N MET A 280 -9.11 3.67 -18.58
CA MET A 280 -9.43 2.81 -19.71
C MET A 280 -8.83 3.38 -21.00
N ASN A 281 -7.75 2.77 -21.51
CA ASN A 281 -7.07 3.25 -22.73
C ASN A 281 -7.85 2.96 -24.00
N ASN A 282 -8.97 2.23 -23.91
CA ASN A 282 -9.77 1.87 -25.08
C ASN A 282 -11.16 2.49 -24.97
N VAL A 283 -11.44 3.48 -25.82
CA VAL A 283 -12.74 4.17 -25.92
C VAL A 283 -13.91 3.16 -26.08
N ASN A 284 -13.68 2.05 -26.79
CA ASN A 284 -14.69 0.99 -26.94
C ASN A 284 -15.01 0.29 -25.62
N ASP A 285 -14.05 0.10 -24.72
CA ASP A 285 -14.27 -0.52 -23.42
C ASP A 285 -14.97 0.46 -22.47
N ALA A 286 -14.62 1.72 -22.49
CA ALA A 286 -15.34 2.78 -21.79
C ALA A 286 -16.81 2.86 -22.25
N GLN A 287 -17.06 2.87 -23.56
CA GLN A 287 -18.41 2.86 -24.12
C GLN A 287 -19.20 1.58 -23.81
N ARG A 288 -18.54 0.40 -23.77
CA ARG A 288 -19.17 -0.86 -23.34
C ARG A 288 -19.58 -0.80 -21.89
N MET A 289 -18.78 -0.17 -21.02
CA MET A 289 -19.08 -0.04 -19.61
C MET A 289 -20.21 0.95 -19.36
N GLU A 290 -20.20 2.12 -20.01
CA GLU A 290 -21.35 3.02 -20.00
C GLU A 290 -22.64 2.32 -20.43
N ASN A 291 -22.62 1.58 -21.54
CA ASN A 291 -23.77 0.82 -22.02
C ASN A 291 -24.20 -0.30 -21.05
N ARG A 292 -23.28 -0.91 -20.29
CA ARG A 292 -23.61 -1.89 -19.24
C ARG A 292 -24.26 -1.21 -18.03
N ILE A 293 -23.72 -0.10 -17.57
CA ILE A 293 -24.28 0.69 -16.47
C ILE A 293 -25.70 1.12 -16.80
N TYR A 294 -25.98 1.54 -18.04
CA TYR A 294 -27.33 1.93 -18.48
C TYR A 294 -28.28 0.76 -18.73
N ARG A 295 -27.81 -0.45 -19.01
CA ARG A 295 -28.67 -1.62 -19.23
C ARG A 295 -29.04 -2.39 -17.96
N ASP A 296 -28.24 -2.30 -16.90
CA ASP A 296 -28.45 -3.01 -15.64
C ASP A 296 -29.21 -2.19 -14.59
N PHE A 297 -30.24 -1.47 -15.01
CA PHE A 297 -31.11 -0.66 -14.11
C PHE A 297 -31.86 -1.49 -13.03
N GLN A 298 -31.72 -2.80 -13.00
CA GLN A 298 -32.30 -3.65 -11.97
C GLN A 298 -31.36 -3.98 -10.80
N ARG A 299 -30.09 -3.57 -10.85
CA ARG A 299 -29.18 -3.65 -9.71
C ARG A 299 -29.16 -2.31 -9.00
N PHE A 300 -29.83 -2.22 -7.89
CA PHE A 300 -29.69 -1.07 -6.98
C PHE A 300 -28.27 -1.07 -6.42
N GLY A 301 -27.40 -0.28 -7.00
CA GLY A 301 -26.11 0.05 -6.42
C GLY A 301 -26.29 1.19 -5.42
N LEU A 302 -26.10 0.93 -4.13
CA LEU A 302 -26.00 1.99 -3.14
C LEU A 302 -24.55 2.52 -3.17
N GLN A 303 -24.32 3.67 -3.79
CA GLN A 303 -23.07 4.38 -3.68
C GLN A 303 -23.07 5.20 -2.40
N VAL A 304 -22.34 4.76 -1.38
CA VAL A 304 -22.11 5.53 -0.17
C VAL A 304 -20.77 6.24 -0.30
N SER A 305 -20.80 7.56 -0.51
CA SER A 305 -19.61 8.39 -0.49
C SER A 305 -19.49 9.03 0.90
N TYR A 306 -18.50 8.60 1.68
CA TYR A 306 -18.21 9.19 2.99
C TYR A 306 -16.80 9.78 2.99
N LYS A 307 -16.68 11.04 3.41
CA LYS A 307 -15.38 11.71 3.53
C LYS A 307 -14.85 11.50 4.94
N PHE A 308 -13.94 10.56 5.10
CA PHE A 308 -13.24 10.36 6.35
C PHE A 308 -12.34 11.57 6.63
N ASN A 309 -12.38 12.01 7.90
CA ASN A 309 -11.47 13.04 8.40
C ASN A 309 -11.49 14.35 7.62
N ALA A 310 -12.60 15.09 7.71
CA ALA A 310 -12.74 16.44 7.15
C ALA A 310 -11.91 17.50 7.94
N THR A 311 -10.76 17.14 8.51
CA THR A 311 -9.82 18.13 9.00
C THR A 311 -9.37 18.97 7.82
N LYS A 312 -9.77 20.24 7.84
CA LYS A 312 -9.30 21.22 6.88
C LYS A 312 -7.77 21.16 6.91
N SER A 313 -7.16 20.69 5.82
CA SER A 313 -5.73 20.82 5.62
C SER A 313 -5.36 22.26 5.93
N LYS A 314 -4.46 22.50 6.88
CA LYS A 314 -3.91 23.82 7.14
C LYS A 314 -2.99 24.30 5.99
N TYR A 315 -2.81 23.47 4.98
CA TYR A 315 -2.04 23.81 3.80
C TYR A 315 -2.89 24.66 2.87
N LYS A 316 -2.76 25.96 3.00
CA LYS A 316 -3.14 26.94 1.97
C LYS A 316 -2.02 27.02 0.93
N GLY A 317 -1.74 25.92 0.26
CA GLY A 317 -0.94 25.94 -0.96
C GLY A 317 -1.73 26.66 -2.05
N THR A 318 -1.14 27.67 -2.66
CA THR A 318 -1.62 28.23 -3.92
C THR A 318 -1.64 27.08 -4.93
N GLY A 319 -2.83 26.72 -5.44
CA GLY A 319 -2.99 25.64 -6.40
C GLY A 319 -2.04 25.81 -7.59
N ALA A 320 -1.42 24.71 -8.02
CA ALA A 320 -0.64 24.68 -9.24
C ALA A 320 -1.52 25.23 -10.38
N GLY A 321 -1.10 26.33 -11.00
CA GLY A 321 -1.83 27.00 -12.10
C GLY A 321 -2.24 28.44 -11.82
N GLN A 322 -2.21 28.94 -10.59
CA GLN A 322 -2.49 30.37 -10.35
C GLN A 322 -1.33 31.30 -10.74
N SER A 323 -0.10 30.79 -10.83
CA SER A 323 1.04 31.55 -11.32
C SER A 323 1.02 31.81 -12.85
N GLU A 324 0.30 31.00 -13.61
CA GLU A 324 0.15 31.21 -15.07
C GLU A 324 -0.99 32.18 -15.44
N LYS A 325 -2.02 32.29 -14.60
CA LYS A 325 -3.11 33.28 -14.84
C LYS A 325 -2.68 34.73 -14.67
N ASN A 326 -1.58 34.98 -14.00
CA ASN A 326 -1.04 36.35 -13.83
C ASN A 326 0.04 36.72 -14.86
N ARG A 327 0.24 35.89 -15.90
CA ARG A 327 1.18 36.14 -17.02
C ARG A 327 0.50 36.36 -18.39
N LEU A 328 -0.80 36.39 -18.40
CA LEU A 328 -1.63 36.80 -19.57
C LEU A 328 -2.29 38.19 -19.22
#